data_04864ddd1a969cd512cbd67f9767270c
#
_entry.id   04864ddd1a969cd512cbd67f9767270c
#
_cell.length_a   1.000
_cell.length_b   1.000
_cell.length_c   1.000
_cell.angle_alpha   90.00
_cell.angle_beta   90.00
_cell.angle_gamma   90.00
#
_symmetry.space_group_name_H-M   'P 1'
#
loop_
_entity.id
_entity.type
_entity.pdbx_description
1 polymer ?
#
loop_
_entity_poly.entity_id
_entity_poly.type
_entity_poly.pdbx_seq_one_letter_code
_entity_poly.pdbx_strand_id
1 'polypeptide(L)'
;MINRNNKKGFTIVELVIVIAVIAILAAVLIPTFSGIIAKANLSADQQAIRNMNTALATYTDSNKEISDIMAHLRSNGFSYEKMVTYSKGFHYCYAKTTNQMYLLDKDNNVIYPENATVAKSDLWAAYGNHGTYMIDGLTNYYAICAVTSQEEFNTSFKDGTNYVLDLNGNVCTVEGKTNVTVKNGSATKGGFASSSTVISVSEMNADNTKVDSAAKKTTYTNVLNPAGVESGTGATYTDGYTVEYVNCVFTRHTGFYQNGGNALNLIFTDCTFVDIDSFAVILQPGDGGASALADRNASTVLFDGCEFINCNRGIHVSDWENTTVTIKNSTFALKTGNSAYNCIQISCYESNEELATLKVNFTNNTVASANGVVYFHDSMTGPQDLNNFKGTLNFSGNTYAEGVSKIADRNEYKEGHLLYKNADAMKALEELIK
;
A
#
# COMPACT_ATOMS: atom_id res chain seq x y z
N MET A 1 46.04 47.74 40.63
CA MET A 1 45.22 48.77 39.94
C MET A 1 44.77 48.18 38.61
N ILE A 2 43.51 47.86 38.49
CA ILE A 2 42.92 47.34 37.24
C ILE A 2 42.51 48.53 36.40
N ASN A 3 43.16 48.68 35.26
CA ASN A 3 42.91 49.76 34.32
C ASN A 3 41.57 49.52 33.65
N ARG A 4 40.49 50.19 34.04
CA ARG A 4 39.19 50.17 33.39
C ARG A 4 39.29 50.95 32.09
N ASN A 5 39.46 50.23 30.95
CA ASN A 5 39.28 50.84 29.65
C ASN A 5 37.85 51.36 29.55
N ASN A 6 37.69 52.66 29.46
CA ASN A 6 36.40 53.31 29.15
C ASN A 6 35.97 52.94 27.73
N LYS A 7 35.19 51.88 27.62
CA LYS A 7 34.46 51.58 26.37
C LYS A 7 33.42 52.69 26.21
N LYS A 8 33.67 53.62 25.29
CA LYS A 8 32.64 54.56 24.86
C LYS A 8 31.48 53.77 24.25
N GLY A 9 30.32 53.78 24.90
CA GLY A 9 29.10 53.21 24.36
C GLY A 9 28.57 54.10 23.24
N PHE A 10 27.82 53.49 22.28
CA PHE A 10 27.13 54.22 21.25
C PHE A 10 26.10 55.17 21.87
N THR A 11 26.02 56.40 21.33
CA THR A 11 24.95 57.32 21.70
C THR A 11 23.62 56.88 21.04
N ILE A 12 22.52 57.26 21.64
CA ILE A 12 21.18 57.00 21.10
C ILE A 12 21.03 57.62 19.70
N VAL A 13 21.63 58.76 19.47
CA VAL A 13 21.60 59.47 18.18
C VAL A 13 22.34 58.69 17.10
N GLU A 14 23.54 58.18 17.40
CA GLU A 14 24.29 57.32 16.46
C GLU A 14 23.50 56.04 16.10
N LEU A 15 22.84 55.42 17.07
CA LEU A 15 22.01 54.27 16.83
C LEU A 15 20.81 54.58 15.93
N VAL A 16 20.12 55.70 16.18
CA VAL A 16 18.98 56.17 15.36
C VAL A 16 19.40 56.46 13.93
N ILE A 17 20.55 57.15 13.73
CA ILE A 17 21.06 57.43 12.38
C ILE A 17 21.38 56.12 11.63
N VAL A 18 22.02 55.16 12.29
CA VAL A 18 22.34 53.84 11.69
C VAL A 18 21.08 53.09 11.29
N ILE A 19 20.07 53.04 12.16
CA ILE A 19 18.80 52.41 11.86
C ILE A 19 18.09 53.10 10.69
N ALA A 20 18.09 54.45 10.64
CA ALA A 20 17.48 55.20 9.56
C ALA A 20 18.19 54.93 8.21
N VAL A 21 19.51 54.88 8.19
CA VAL A 21 20.27 54.55 6.97
C VAL A 21 19.99 53.11 6.51
N ILE A 22 19.99 52.13 7.44
CA ILE A 22 19.67 50.74 7.12
C ILE A 22 18.25 50.62 6.58
N ALA A 23 17.28 51.33 7.16
CA ALA A 23 15.89 51.31 6.71
C ALA A 23 15.74 51.86 5.28
N ILE A 24 16.42 52.94 4.93
CA ILE A 24 16.44 53.51 3.58
C ILE A 24 17.09 52.53 2.59
N LEU A 25 18.25 51.98 2.94
CA LEU A 25 18.92 51.01 2.10
C LEU A 25 18.06 49.74 1.90
N ALA A 26 17.44 49.25 2.95
CA ALA A 26 16.54 48.05 2.87
C ALA A 26 15.33 48.37 1.99
N ALA A 27 14.72 49.52 2.09
CA ALA A 27 13.57 49.93 1.28
C ALA A 27 13.86 49.95 -0.23
N VAL A 28 15.10 50.21 -0.64
CA VAL A 28 15.50 50.18 -2.07
C VAL A 28 16.02 48.81 -2.49
N LEU A 29 16.81 48.16 -1.63
CA LEU A 29 17.47 46.88 -1.98
C LEU A 29 16.49 45.71 -2.03
N ILE A 30 15.54 45.62 -1.09
CA ILE A 30 14.62 44.46 -1.00
C ILE A 30 13.79 44.30 -2.28
N PRO A 31 13.09 45.33 -2.82
CA PRO A 31 12.34 45.21 -4.06
C PRO A 31 13.22 44.84 -5.27
N THR A 32 14.43 45.48 -5.33
CA THR A 32 15.38 45.22 -6.43
C THR A 32 15.87 43.79 -6.45
N PHE A 33 16.28 43.24 -5.27
CA PHE A 33 16.70 41.86 -5.17
C PHE A 33 15.57 40.89 -5.43
N SER A 34 14.35 41.14 -4.95
CA SER A 34 13.17 40.34 -5.23
C SER A 34 12.90 40.24 -6.73
N GLY A 35 13.03 41.31 -7.47
CA GLY A 35 12.88 41.32 -8.92
C GLY A 35 13.97 40.55 -9.65
N ILE A 36 15.22 40.62 -9.20
CA ILE A 36 16.34 39.83 -9.76
C ILE A 36 16.14 38.34 -9.48
N ILE A 37 15.76 37.98 -8.26
CA ILE A 37 15.49 36.57 -7.88
C ILE A 37 14.33 36.01 -8.72
N ALA A 38 13.25 36.77 -8.90
CA ALA A 38 12.11 36.34 -9.71
C ALA A 38 12.52 36.05 -11.17
N LYS A 39 13.33 36.91 -11.77
CA LYS A 39 13.86 36.72 -13.13
C LYS A 39 14.82 35.53 -13.23
N ALA A 40 15.66 35.33 -12.23
CA ALA A 40 16.56 34.18 -12.17
C ALA A 40 15.79 32.87 -12.06
N ASN A 41 14.77 32.81 -11.20
CA ASN A 41 13.90 31.68 -11.05
C ASN A 41 13.16 31.34 -12.36
N LEU A 42 12.56 32.34 -13.01
CA LEU A 42 11.91 32.17 -14.30
C LEU A 42 12.86 31.63 -15.37
N SER A 43 14.08 32.17 -15.43
CA SER A 43 15.11 31.70 -16.36
C SER A 43 15.51 30.22 -16.08
N ALA A 44 15.60 29.85 -14.81
CA ALA A 44 15.87 28.47 -14.41
C ALA A 44 14.72 27.53 -14.81
N ASP A 45 13.47 27.94 -14.63
CA ASP A 45 12.29 27.19 -15.04
C ASP A 45 12.23 27.00 -16.56
N GLN A 46 12.51 28.05 -17.33
CA GLN A 46 12.58 27.97 -18.79
C GLN A 46 13.71 27.02 -19.25
N GLN A 47 14.86 27.05 -18.57
CA GLN A 47 15.94 26.10 -18.87
C GLN A 47 15.55 24.67 -18.54
N ALA A 48 14.83 24.43 -17.43
CA ALA A 48 14.32 23.12 -17.09
C ALA A 48 13.36 22.57 -18.17
N ILE A 49 12.43 23.40 -18.67
CA ILE A 49 11.55 23.03 -19.80
C ILE A 49 12.36 22.69 -21.05
N ARG A 50 13.38 23.47 -21.43
CA ARG A 50 14.22 23.15 -22.58
C ARG A 50 14.90 21.79 -22.42
N ASN A 51 15.43 21.52 -21.26
CA ASN A 51 16.12 20.26 -20.99
C ASN A 51 15.14 19.07 -21.02
N MET A 52 13.95 19.20 -20.40
CA MET A 52 12.91 18.20 -20.46
C MET A 52 12.44 17.94 -21.89
N ASN A 53 12.21 18.97 -22.67
CA ASN A 53 11.81 18.83 -24.08
C ASN A 53 12.92 18.19 -24.95
N THR A 54 14.17 18.44 -24.63
CA THR A 54 15.30 17.74 -25.28
C THR A 54 15.28 16.25 -24.94
N ALA A 55 15.02 15.89 -23.69
CA ALA A 55 14.85 14.49 -23.31
C ALA A 55 13.65 13.84 -24.00
N LEU A 56 12.50 14.52 -24.06
CA LEU A 56 11.30 14.02 -24.74
C LEU A 56 11.49 13.82 -26.23
N ALA A 57 12.37 14.60 -26.87
CA ALA A 57 12.69 14.40 -28.29
C ALA A 57 13.39 13.05 -28.57
N THR A 58 13.95 12.41 -27.55
CA THR A 58 14.55 11.08 -27.65
C THR A 58 13.55 9.95 -27.36
N TYR A 59 12.36 10.26 -26.92
CA TYR A 59 11.30 9.28 -26.64
C TYR A 59 10.64 8.84 -27.95
N THR A 60 10.86 7.59 -28.33
CA THR A 60 10.45 7.06 -29.64
C THR A 60 9.20 6.17 -29.59
N ASP A 61 8.69 5.87 -28.40
CA ASP A 61 7.48 5.08 -28.27
C ASP A 61 6.27 5.83 -28.81
N SER A 62 5.43 5.16 -29.58
CA SER A 62 4.17 5.70 -30.11
C SER A 62 3.10 5.83 -29.04
N ASN A 63 3.20 5.03 -27.96
CA ASN A 63 2.28 5.08 -26.83
C ASN A 63 2.72 6.20 -25.86
N LYS A 64 2.04 7.32 -25.90
CA LYS A 64 2.36 8.51 -25.09
C LYS A 64 1.50 8.57 -23.83
N GLU A 65 1.48 7.49 -23.06
CA GLU A 65 0.84 7.53 -21.75
C GLU A 65 1.66 8.43 -20.80
N ILE A 66 0.96 9.21 -19.99
CA ILE A 66 1.61 10.19 -19.11
C ILE A 66 2.62 9.54 -18.13
N SER A 67 2.34 8.31 -17.69
CA SER A 67 3.24 7.54 -16.83
C SER A 67 4.56 7.19 -17.52
N ASP A 68 4.50 6.80 -18.80
CA ASP A 68 5.67 6.40 -19.56
C ASP A 68 6.53 7.62 -19.86
N ILE A 69 5.90 8.74 -20.20
CA ILE A 69 6.54 10.03 -20.37
C ILE A 69 7.24 10.46 -19.07
N MET A 70 6.56 10.35 -17.94
CA MET A 70 7.14 10.70 -16.64
C MET A 70 8.28 9.74 -16.24
N ALA A 71 8.16 8.46 -16.53
CA ALA A 71 9.23 7.48 -16.34
C ALA A 71 10.45 7.79 -17.21
N HIS A 72 10.23 8.17 -18.47
CA HIS A 72 11.31 8.57 -19.38
C HIS A 72 12.02 9.84 -18.89
N LEU A 73 11.29 10.85 -18.45
CA LEU A 73 11.89 12.05 -17.84
C LEU A 73 12.72 11.71 -16.60
N ARG A 74 12.23 10.83 -15.73
CA ARG A 74 12.99 10.36 -14.56
C ARG A 74 14.29 9.67 -14.94
N SER A 75 14.27 8.77 -15.93
CA SER A 75 15.47 8.08 -16.41
C SER A 75 16.51 9.03 -17.01
N ASN A 76 16.08 10.22 -17.46
CA ASN A 76 16.93 11.31 -17.94
C ASN A 76 17.31 12.33 -16.84
N GLY A 77 17.09 12.00 -15.58
CA GLY A 77 17.54 12.79 -14.44
C GLY A 77 16.58 13.88 -13.96
N PHE A 78 15.34 13.89 -14.45
CA PHE A 78 14.28 14.76 -13.95
C PHE A 78 13.48 14.02 -12.88
N SER A 79 14.05 13.93 -11.68
CA SER A 79 13.32 13.40 -10.52
C SER A 79 12.14 14.32 -10.17
N TYR A 80 11.21 13.81 -9.43
CA TYR A 80 10.03 14.57 -9.03
C TYR A 80 10.31 15.79 -8.19
N GLU A 81 11.35 15.76 -7.39
CA GLU A 81 11.85 16.91 -6.64
C GLU A 81 12.32 18.02 -7.59
N LYS A 82 12.78 17.66 -8.79
CA LYS A 82 13.19 18.61 -9.84
C LYS A 82 12.05 19.06 -10.75
N MET A 83 10.86 18.47 -10.62
CA MET A 83 9.65 18.89 -11.33
C MET A 83 8.85 19.96 -10.59
N VAL A 84 9.45 20.57 -9.60
CA VAL A 84 8.90 21.72 -8.88
C VAL A 84 9.53 22.98 -9.46
N THR A 85 8.70 23.97 -9.81
CA THR A 85 9.17 25.25 -10.34
C THR A 85 9.89 26.08 -9.28
N TYR A 86 10.92 26.80 -9.69
CA TYR A 86 11.59 27.82 -8.86
C TYR A 86 10.72 29.07 -8.71
N SER A 87 9.93 29.39 -9.72
CA SER A 87 8.98 30.49 -9.71
C SER A 87 7.73 30.16 -8.94
N LYS A 88 7.44 30.88 -7.88
CA LYS A 88 6.29 30.62 -7.02
C LYS A 88 4.98 30.78 -7.78
N GLY A 89 4.14 29.74 -7.70
CA GLY A 89 2.83 29.71 -8.35
C GLY A 89 2.87 29.34 -9.84
N PHE A 90 4.06 29.02 -10.38
CA PHE A 90 4.19 28.47 -11.72
C PHE A 90 4.10 26.95 -11.70
N HIS A 91 3.85 26.32 -12.87
CA HIS A 91 3.64 24.87 -12.97
C HIS A 91 4.27 24.31 -14.24
N TYR A 92 4.88 23.12 -14.13
CA TYR A 92 5.27 22.34 -15.28
C TYR A 92 4.09 21.46 -15.71
N CYS A 93 3.73 21.52 -16.99
CA CYS A 93 2.68 20.70 -17.56
C CYS A 93 3.17 20.02 -18.84
N TYR A 94 2.73 18.77 -19.06
CA TYR A 94 2.99 18.03 -20.27
C TYR A 94 1.75 18.04 -21.17
N ALA A 95 1.92 18.16 -22.49
CA ALA A 95 0.85 18.02 -23.46
C ALA A 95 1.08 16.81 -24.36
N LYS A 96 0.10 15.90 -24.44
CA LYS A 96 0.16 14.69 -25.24
C LYS A 96 0.24 14.97 -26.74
N THR A 97 -0.53 15.94 -27.23
CA THR A 97 -0.62 16.26 -28.67
C THR A 97 0.68 16.75 -29.25
N THR A 98 1.43 17.53 -28.48
CA THR A 98 2.72 18.11 -28.91
C THR A 98 3.93 17.34 -28.45
N ASN A 99 3.77 16.41 -27.51
CA ASN A 99 4.84 15.69 -26.82
C ASN A 99 5.87 16.66 -26.20
N GLN A 100 5.40 17.70 -25.52
CA GLN A 100 6.25 18.75 -24.95
C GLN A 100 5.82 19.13 -23.54
N MET A 101 6.78 19.58 -22.77
CA MET A 101 6.57 20.25 -21.48
C MET A 101 6.37 21.75 -21.68
N TYR A 102 5.52 22.32 -20.88
CA TYR A 102 5.17 23.74 -20.85
C TYR A 102 5.34 24.32 -19.45
N LEU A 103 5.72 25.58 -19.37
CA LEU A 103 5.67 26.36 -18.14
C LEU A 103 4.42 27.24 -18.15
N LEU A 104 3.57 27.09 -17.15
CA LEU A 104 2.38 27.92 -16.94
C LEU A 104 2.61 28.85 -15.76
N ASP A 105 2.05 30.06 -15.84
CA ASP A 105 1.98 30.98 -14.71
C ASP A 105 0.83 30.63 -13.75
N LYS A 106 0.68 31.41 -12.70
CA LYS A 106 -0.38 31.28 -11.68
C LYS A 106 -1.81 31.42 -12.25
N ASP A 107 -1.96 32.01 -13.41
CA ASP A 107 -3.24 32.23 -14.10
C ASP A 107 -3.46 31.22 -15.24
N ASN A 108 -2.61 30.19 -15.31
CA ASN A 108 -2.59 29.12 -16.31
C ASN A 108 -2.34 29.60 -17.74
N ASN A 109 -1.64 30.72 -17.91
CA ASN A 109 -1.16 31.09 -19.21
C ASN A 109 0.17 30.41 -19.50
N VAL A 110 0.34 29.98 -20.75
CA VAL A 110 1.62 29.42 -21.19
C VAL A 110 2.66 30.50 -21.28
N ILE A 111 3.71 30.40 -20.49
CA ILE A 111 4.84 31.35 -20.45
C ILE A 111 6.00 30.83 -21.29
N TYR A 112 6.15 29.52 -21.36
CA TYR A 112 7.23 28.93 -22.15
C TYR A 112 6.82 27.52 -22.68
N PRO A 113 7.13 27.16 -23.93
CA PRO A 113 7.77 27.98 -24.98
C PRO A 113 6.98 29.23 -25.32
N GLU A 114 7.71 30.33 -25.67
CA GLU A 114 7.07 31.59 -26.02
C GLU A 114 6.14 31.43 -27.23
N ASN A 115 4.98 32.10 -27.18
CA ASN A 115 3.95 32.07 -28.21
C ASN A 115 3.37 30.67 -28.53
N ALA A 116 3.60 29.71 -27.69
CA ALA A 116 2.99 28.39 -27.87
C ALA A 116 1.50 28.42 -27.52
N THR A 117 0.72 27.73 -28.35
CA THR A 117 -0.71 27.55 -28.11
C THR A 117 -0.98 26.08 -27.88
N VAL A 118 -1.58 25.76 -26.75
CA VAL A 118 -1.96 24.40 -26.37
C VAL A 118 -3.32 24.42 -25.68
N ALA A 119 -4.15 23.41 -25.97
CA ALA A 119 -5.45 23.29 -25.33
C ALA A 119 -5.27 22.91 -23.85
N LYS A 120 -5.95 23.58 -22.93
CA LYS A 120 -5.87 23.28 -21.49
C LYS A 120 -6.29 21.83 -21.16
N SER A 121 -7.22 21.27 -21.93
CA SER A 121 -7.66 19.86 -21.81
C SER A 121 -6.58 18.83 -22.18
N ASP A 122 -5.53 19.24 -22.89
CA ASP A 122 -4.40 18.38 -23.24
C ASP A 122 -3.25 18.46 -22.22
N LEU A 123 -3.29 19.43 -21.33
CA LEU A 123 -2.24 19.66 -20.35
C LEU A 123 -2.40 18.75 -19.13
N TRP A 124 -1.33 18.08 -18.78
CA TRP A 124 -1.19 17.28 -17.59
C TRP A 124 -0.24 17.96 -16.61
N ALA A 125 -0.75 18.38 -15.47
CA ALA A 125 0.09 18.89 -14.40
C ALA A 125 0.85 17.73 -13.73
N ALA A 126 2.17 17.85 -13.63
CA ALA A 126 3.03 16.90 -12.94
C ALA A 126 3.45 17.44 -11.58
N TYR A 127 3.23 16.65 -10.54
CA TYR A 127 3.65 16.99 -9.18
C TYR A 127 4.69 16.02 -8.67
N GLY A 128 5.69 16.56 -8.00
CA GLY A 128 6.44 15.82 -7.01
C GLY A 128 5.64 15.69 -5.71
N ASN A 129 6.17 14.93 -4.80
CA ASN A 129 5.63 14.66 -3.47
C ASN A 129 5.03 15.91 -2.81
N HIS A 130 3.81 15.85 -2.31
CA HIS A 130 3.00 16.93 -1.72
C HIS A 130 2.08 17.68 -2.67
N GLY A 131 1.28 16.94 -3.41
CA GLY A 131 0.28 17.49 -4.32
C GLY A 131 -0.88 18.19 -3.65
N THR A 132 -0.63 19.35 -3.13
CA THR A 132 -1.71 20.24 -2.64
C THR A 132 -2.18 21.23 -3.71
N TYR A 133 -2.02 20.91 -5.00
CA TYR A 133 -2.18 21.94 -6.02
C TYR A 133 -3.17 21.53 -7.10
N MET A 134 -4.45 21.82 -6.81
CA MET A 134 -5.41 21.93 -7.88
C MET A 134 -5.20 23.25 -8.62
N ILE A 135 -4.94 23.15 -9.91
CA ILE A 135 -4.80 24.32 -10.78
C ILE A 135 -6.16 24.60 -11.39
N ASP A 136 -6.73 25.74 -11.12
CA ASP A 136 -8.05 26.12 -11.67
C ASP A 136 -8.04 26.04 -13.19
N GLY A 137 -9.00 25.28 -13.74
CA GLY A 137 -9.14 25.09 -15.18
C GLY A 137 -8.28 24.00 -15.79
N LEU A 138 -7.47 23.26 -15.02
CA LEU A 138 -6.88 22.00 -15.43
C LEU A 138 -7.70 20.82 -14.89
N THR A 139 -7.71 19.73 -15.64
CA THR A 139 -8.49 18.52 -15.32
C THR A 139 -7.67 17.24 -15.31
N ASN A 140 -6.38 17.31 -15.67
CA ASN A 140 -5.52 16.14 -15.77
C ASN A 140 -4.29 16.34 -14.88
N TYR A 141 -4.04 15.36 -14.00
CA TYR A 141 -3.00 15.42 -13.00
C TYR A 141 -2.21 14.12 -12.94
N TYR A 142 -0.90 14.25 -12.90
CA TYR A 142 0.01 13.16 -12.60
C TYR A 142 0.78 13.48 -11.32
N ALA A 143 0.60 12.66 -10.30
CA ALA A 143 1.21 12.87 -9.00
C ALA A 143 1.92 11.62 -8.51
N ILE A 144 3.07 11.77 -7.87
CA ILE A 144 3.79 10.67 -7.25
C ILE A 144 3.45 10.62 -5.79
N CYS A 145 2.97 9.46 -5.37
CA CYS A 145 2.64 9.08 -4.01
C CYS A 145 2.59 10.27 -3.03
N ALA A 146 1.82 11.26 -3.42
CA ALA A 146 1.73 12.51 -2.69
C ALA A 146 0.81 12.38 -1.47
N VAL A 147 0.01 11.31 -1.44
CA VAL A 147 -1.03 11.13 -0.44
C VAL A 147 -0.49 10.30 0.72
N THR A 148 -0.32 10.91 1.87
CA THR A 148 0.10 10.26 3.12
C THR A 148 -1.05 10.07 4.08
N SER A 149 -2.19 10.75 3.84
CA SER A 149 -3.40 10.64 4.65
C SER A 149 -4.65 10.85 3.80
N GLN A 150 -5.79 10.37 4.31
CA GLN A 150 -7.08 10.58 3.67
C GLN A 150 -7.48 12.07 3.61
N GLU A 151 -7.15 12.83 4.64
CA GLU A 151 -7.41 14.27 4.69
C GLU A 151 -6.61 15.00 3.62
N GLU A 152 -5.34 14.67 3.45
CA GLU A 152 -4.50 15.23 2.39
C GLU A 152 -5.07 14.91 1.00
N PHE A 153 -5.49 13.67 0.76
CA PHE A 153 -6.12 13.29 -0.50
C PHE A 153 -7.40 14.09 -0.76
N ASN A 154 -8.28 14.19 0.23
CA ASN A 154 -9.55 14.90 0.09
C ASN A 154 -9.39 16.39 -0.17
N THR A 155 -8.34 17.01 0.37
CA THR A 155 -8.04 18.43 0.16
C THR A 155 -7.31 18.69 -1.14
N SER A 156 -6.51 17.74 -1.62
CA SER A 156 -5.64 17.89 -2.79
C SER A 156 -6.31 17.49 -4.10
N PHE A 157 -7.30 16.59 -4.06
CA PHE A 157 -7.90 16.02 -5.26
C PHE A 157 -9.42 16.22 -5.29
N LYS A 158 -9.94 16.78 -6.39
CA LYS A 158 -11.39 16.99 -6.62
C LYS A 158 -11.96 15.90 -7.49
N ASP A 159 -13.26 15.60 -7.29
CA ASP A 159 -14.00 14.72 -8.19
C ASP A 159 -14.14 15.31 -9.60
N GLY A 160 -14.26 14.45 -10.58
CA GLY A 160 -14.45 14.84 -11.98
C GLY A 160 -13.17 15.20 -12.73
N THR A 161 -12.01 15.02 -12.11
CA THR A 161 -10.71 15.19 -12.75
C THR A 161 -10.03 13.86 -13.00
N ASN A 162 -9.11 13.80 -13.95
CA ASN A 162 -8.31 12.62 -14.25
C ASN A 162 -7.03 12.63 -13.42
N TYR A 163 -6.89 11.70 -12.49
CA TYR A 163 -5.67 11.53 -11.70
C TYR A 163 -4.92 10.29 -12.12
N VAL A 164 -3.64 10.43 -12.34
CA VAL A 164 -2.71 9.32 -12.39
C VAL A 164 -1.78 9.46 -11.20
N LEU A 165 -1.87 8.52 -10.25
CA LEU A 165 -1.01 8.44 -9.07
C LEU A 165 0.09 7.43 -9.32
N ASP A 166 1.32 7.88 -9.42
CA ASP A 166 2.49 7.02 -9.36
C ASP A 166 2.87 6.84 -7.88
N LEU A 167 2.65 5.66 -7.35
CA LEU A 167 2.83 5.40 -5.93
C LEU A 167 4.28 5.09 -5.55
N ASN A 168 5.18 5.00 -6.53
CA ASN A 168 6.61 4.74 -6.31
C ASN A 168 6.85 3.56 -5.33
N GLY A 169 6.09 2.47 -5.52
CA GLY A 169 6.14 1.27 -4.68
C GLY A 169 5.39 1.35 -3.35
N ASN A 170 4.73 2.47 -3.05
CA ASN A 170 4.01 2.63 -1.79
C ASN A 170 2.54 2.22 -1.91
N VAL A 171 1.89 2.13 -0.75
CA VAL A 171 0.45 1.92 -0.61
C VAL A 171 -0.20 3.22 -0.17
N CYS A 172 -1.23 3.67 -0.90
CA CYS A 172 -1.98 4.88 -0.59
C CYS A 172 -3.48 4.59 -0.44
N THR A 173 -4.18 5.46 0.29
CA THR A 173 -5.63 5.39 0.44
C THR A 173 -6.30 6.41 -0.47
N VAL A 174 -7.26 5.95 -1.30
CA VAL A 174 -7.98 6.79 -2.30
C VAL A 174 -9.50 6.66 -2.14
N GLU A 175 -9.97 6.80 -0.93
CA GLU A 175 -11.39 6.69 -0.59
C GLU A 175 -12.23 7.85 -1.15
N GLY A 176 -13.44 7.54 -1.58
CA GLY A 176 -14.45 8.54 -1.97
C GLY A 176 -14.15 9.33 -3.24
N LYS A 177 -13.14 8.92 -4.04
CA LYS A 177 -12.78 9.58 -5.30
C LYS A 177 -13.04 8.68 -6.50
N THR A 178 -13.40 9.28 -7.62
CA THR A 178 -13.61 8.62 -8.91
C THR A 178 -12.50 9.00 -9.90
N ASN A 179 -12.34 8.22 -10.97
CA ASN A 179 -11.38 8.49 -12.05
C ASN A 179 -9.90 8.58 -11.61
N VAL A 180 -9.52 7.79 -10.63
CA VAL A 180 -8.14 7.68 -10.18
C VAL A 180 -7.49 6.45 -10.80
N THR A 181 -6.41 6.64 -11.53
CA THR A 181 -5.54 5.56 -12.02
C THR A 181 -4.30 5.49 -11.15
N VAL A 182 -3.96 4.31 -10.68
CA VAL A 182 -2.80 4.09 -9.81
C VAL A 182 -1.75 3.29 -10.57
N LYS A 183 -0.48 3.71 -10.45
CA LYS A 183 0.68 3.06 -11.07
C LYS A 183 1.79 2.84 -10.06
N ASN A 184 2.66 1.84 -10.32
CA ASN A 184 3.86 1.54 -9.53
C ASN A 184 3.62 1.43 -8.02
N GLY A 185 2.56 0.73 -7.62
CA GLY A 185 2.20 0.53 -6.24
C GLY A 185 0.76 0.07 -6.12
N SER A 186 0.14 0.29 -4.97
CA SER A 186 -1.23 -0.11 -4.72
C SER A 186 -2.05 0.98 -4.03
N ALA A 187 -3.35 0.96 -4.27
CA ALA A 187 -4.28 1.86 -3.64
C ALA A 187 -5.37 1.08 -2.92
N THR A 188 -5.67 1.50 -1.70
CA THR A 188 -6.77 0.96 -0.91
C THR A 188 -7.98 1.87 -1.01
N LYS A 189 -9.18 1.32 -0.87
CA LYS A 189 -10.39 2.12 -0.78
C LYS A 189 -10.64 2.68 0.61
N GLY A 190 -9.81 2.37 1.60
CA GLY A 190 -9.98 2.75 3.00
C GLY A 190 -11.40 2.53 3.52
N GLY A 191 -11.61 1.76 4.56
CA GLY A 191 -12.95 1.54 5.10
C GLY A 191 -13.88 0.64 4.27
N PHE A 192 -15.08 0.44 4.74
CA PHE A 192 -16.05 -0.49 4.17
C PHE A 192 -16.33 -0.31 2.68
N ALA A 193 -16.38 -1.42 1.97
CA ALA A 193 -16.49 -1.55 0.51
C ALA A 193 -17.77 -1.00 -0.16
N SER A 194 -18.46 -0.04 0.43
CA SER A 194 -19.68 0.53 -0.14
C SER A 194 -19.43 1.72 -1.06
N SER A 195 -18.19 2.16 -1.24
CA SER A 195 -17.92 3.29 -2.13
C SER A 195 -17.89 2.85 -3.59
N SER A 196 -18.63 3.55 -4.42
CA SER A 196 -18.66 3.41 -5.89
C SER A 196 -17.38 3.89 -6.57
N THR A 197 -16.27 4.04 -5.84
CA THR A 197 -15.01 4.55 -6.36
C THR A 197 -14.39 3.55 -7.32
N VAL A 198 -14.20 3.95 -8.56
CA VAL A 198 -13.47 3.18 -9.56
C VAL A 198 -12.00 3.53 -9.46
N ILE A 199 -11.20 2.57 -9.02
CA ILE A 199 -9.75 2.69 -9.02
C ILE A 199 -9.24 1.77 -10.12
N SER A 200 -8.55 2.35 -11.08
CA SER A 200 -7.85 1.63 -12.14
C SER A 200 -6.37 1.57 -11.79
N VAL A 201 -5.82 0.38 -11.72
CA VAL A 201 -4.39 0.14 -11.49
C VAL A 201 -3.80 -0.37 -12.79
N SER A 202 -3.14 0.49 -13.56
CA SER A 202 -2.75 0.20 -14.93
C SER A 202 -1.56 -0.75 -15.08
N GLU A 203 -0.77 -0.92 -14.05
CA GLU A 203 0.33 -1.91 -14.01
C GLU A 203 -0.07 -3.17 -13.22
N MET A 204 -1.22 -3.11 -12.55
CA MET A 204 -1.86 -4.22 -11.86
C MET A 204 -3.24 -4.41 -12.50
N ASN A 205 -3.36 -5.21 -13.53
CA ASN A 205 -4.63 -5.42 -14.20
C ASN A 205 -4.91 -6.91 -14.43
N ALA A 206 -6.14 -7.23 -14.76
CA ALA A 206 -6.57 -8.61 -15.00
C ALA A 206 -5.83 -9.30 -16.17
N ASP A 207 -5.25 -8.52 -17.08
CA ASP A 207 -4.52 -9.05 -18.24
C ASP A 207 -3.16 -9.64 -17.83
N ASN A 208 -2.68 -9.37 -16.61
CA ASN A 208 -1.52 -10.03 -16.01
C ASN A 208 -1.84 -11.44 -15.48
N THR A 209 -2.98 -11.96 -15.81
CA THR A 209 -3.38 -13.33 -15.47
C THR A 209 -2.95 -14.29 -16.57
N LYS A 210 -2.17 -15.30 -16.20
CA LYS A 210 -1.75 -16.37 -17.11
C LYS A 210 -2.37 -17.69 -16.69
N VAL A 211 -3.11 -18.30 -17.59
CA VAL A 211 -3.68 -19.65 -17.41
C VAL A 211 -2.90 -20.64 -18.25
N ASP A 212 -2.35 -21.66 -17.62
CA ASP A 212 -1.74 -22.82 -18.26
C ASP A 212 -2.54 -24.06 -17.92
N SER A 213 -3.47 -24.41 -18.77
CA SER A 213 -4.36 -25.54 -18.55
C SER A 213 -3.63 -26.89 -18.62
N ALA A 214 -2.54 -26.99 -19.38
CA ALA A 214 -1.75 -28.21 -19.48
C ALA A 214 -0.96 -28.48 -18.18
N ALA A 215 -0.43 -27.43 -17.58
CA ALA A 215 0.24 -27.49 -16.28
C ALA A 215 -0.72 -27.44 -15.10
N LYS A 216 -2.03 -27.31 -15.31
CA LYS A 216 -3.03 -27.05 -14.27
C LYS A 216 -2.59 -25.87 -13.37
N LYS A 217 -2.28 -24.73 -13.98
CA LYS A 217 -1.75 -23.58 -13.26
C LYS A 217 -2.40 -22.28 -13.73
N THR A 218 -2.76 -21.44 -12.77
CA THR A 218 -3.10 -20.02 -13.01
C THR A 218 -2.15 -19.15 -12.21
N THR A 219 -1.56 -18.15 -12.85
CA THR A 219 -0.67 -17.18 -12.20
C THR A 219 -1.25 -15.79 -12.38
N TYR A 220 -1.40 -15.08 -11.28
CA TYR A 220 -1.73 -13.65 -11.22
C TYR A 220 -0.45 -12.89 -10.86
N THR A 221 -0.05 -11.94 -11.68
CA THR A 221 1.15 -11.14 -11.43
C THR A 221 0.79 -9.66 -11.46
N ASN A 222 1.14 -8.93 -10.40
CA ASN A 222 0.83 -7.51 -10.29
C ASN A 222 -0.68 -7.20 -10.47
N VAL A 223 -1.55 -7.96 -9.82
CA VAL A 223 -3.00 -7.79 -9.92
C VAL A 223 -3.56 -7.20 -8.62
N LEU A 224 -4.37 -6.16 -8.75
CA LEU A 224 -5.15 -5.64 -7.62
C LEU A 224 -6.42 -6.47 -7.45
N ASN A 225 -6.59 -7.00 -6.25
CA ASN A 225 -7.74 -7.84 -5.88
C ASN A 225 -8.00 -8.97 -6.88
N PRO A 226 -7.04 -9.86 -7.12
CA PRO A 226 -7.25 -11.00 -8.00
C PRO A 226 -8.40 -11.86 -7.49
N ALA A 227 -8.92 -12.71 -8.37
CA ALA A 227 -9.99 -13.62 -8.01
C ALA A 227 -9.52 -14.60 -6.91
N GLY A 228 -10.37 -14.82 -5.92
CA GLY A 228 -10.22 -15.93 -4.97
C GLY A 228 -10.56 -17.26 -5.63
N VAL A 229 -10.44 -18.30 -4.85
CA VAL A 229 -10.85 -19.66 -5.25
C VAL A 229 -12.16 -19.99 -4.56
N GLU A 230 -13.27 -19.67 -5.21
CA GLU A 230 -14.61 -19.93 -4.67
C GLU A 230 -15.34 -20.98 -5.50
N SER A 231 -16.03 -21.89 -4.84
CA SER A 231 -16.96 -22.79 -5.53
C SER A 231 -18.12 -21.98 -6.10
N GLY A 232 -18.29 -21.97 -7.40
CA GLY A 232 -19.40 -21.28 -8.08
C GLY A 232 -19.02 -20.04 -8.88
N THR A 233 -17.79 -19.59 -8.86
CA THR A 233 -17.33 -18.44 -9.66
C THR A 233 -16.86 -18.80 -11.08
N GLY A 234 -17.17 -20.01 -11.56
CA GLY A 234 -16.89 -20.43 -12.94
C GLY A 234 -15.48 -20.96 -13.20
N ALA A 235 -14.56 -20.84 -12.29
CA ALA A 235 -13.24 -21.46 -12.36
C ALA A 235 -13.23 -22.71 -11.50
N THR A 236 -13.63 -23.85 -12.06
CA THR A 236 -13.54 -25.14 -11.37
C THR A 236 -12.10 -25.61 -11.40
N TYR A 237 -11.32 -25.27 -10.38
CA TYR A 237 -9.99 -25.84 -10.21
C TYR A 237 -10.13 -27.30 -9.76
N THR A 238 -9.49 -28.21 -10.49
CA THR A 238 -9.46 -29.63 -10.14
C THR A 238 -8.33 -29.92 -9.16
N ASP A 239 -8.38 -31.06 -8.51
CA ASP A 239 -7.33 -31.52 -7.60
C ASP A 239 -5.94 -31.41 -8.20
N GLY A 240 -5.01 -30.93 -7.39
CA GLY A 240 -3.62 -30.69 -7.75
C GLY A 240 -3.40 -29.42 -8.59
N TYR A 241 -4.45 -28.61 -8.80
CA TYR A 241 -4.31 -27.34 -9.51
C TYR A 241 -3.48 -26.33 -8.68
N THR A 242 -2.62 -25.59 -9.35
CA THR A 242 -1.81 -24.55 -8.71
C THR A 242 -2.38 -23.17 -9.03
N VAL A 243 -2.63 -22.35 -8.02
CA VAL A 243 -2.96 -20.94 -8.20
C VAL A 243 -1.87 -20.11 -7.50
N GLU A 244 -1.21 -19.29 -8.28
CA GLU A 244 -0.07 -18.50 -7.85
C GLU A 244 -0.39 -17.01 -7.94
N TYR A 245 -0.10 -16.29 -6.89
CA TYR A 245 -0.23 -14.84 -6.77
C TYR A 245 1.16 -14.26 -6.52
N VAL A 246 1.64 -13.42 -7.42
CA VAL A 246 2.97 -12.80 -7.35
C VAL A 246 2.81 -11.29 -7.34
N ASN A 247 3.32 -10.65 -6.31
CA ASN A 247 3.24 -9.19 -6.13
C ASN A 247 1.80 -8.65 -6.31
N CYS A 248 0.82 -9.40 -5.80
CA CYS A 248 -0.59 -9.01 -5.85
C CYS A 248 -0.98 -8.24 -4.59
N VAL A 249 -2.00 -7.38 -4.72
CA VAL A 249 -2.51 -6.58 -3.62
C VAL A 249 -3.97 -6.88 -3.35
N PHE A 250 -4.30 -7.09 -2.09
CA PHE A 250 -5.63 -7.43 -1.62
C PHE A 250 -6.12 -6.32 -0.67
N THR A 251 -7.27 -5.71 -1.00
CA THR A 251 -7.83 -4.56 -0.27
C THR A 251 -9.33 -4.70 0.02
N ARG A 252 -9.91 -5.88 -0.23
CA ARG A 252 -11.34 -6.12 -0.01
C ARG A 252 -11.64 -6.33 1.48
N HIS A 253 -12.90 -6.23 1.87
CA HIS A 253 -13.36 -6.52 3.22
C HIS A 253 -12.86 -7.88 3.77
N THR A 254 -12.91 -8.93 2.95
CA THR A 254 -12.11 -10.14 3.10
C THR A 254 -11.12 -10.16 1.95
N GLY A 255 -9.83 -10.12 2.24
CA GLY A 255 -8.80 -9.96 1.22
C GLY A 255 -8.82 -11.09 0.20
N PHE A 256 -8.59 -12.30 0.68
CA PHE A 256 -8.65 -13.53 -0.12
C PHE A 256 -9.58 -14.55 0.55
N TYR A 257 -10.42 -15.17 -0.26
CA TYR A 257 -11.31 -16.21 0.22
C TYR A 257 -11.20 -17.46 -0.62
N GLN A 258 -10.95 -18.59 0.03
CA GLN A 258 -11.10 -19.90 -0.57
C GLN A 258 -12.26 -20.61 0.07
N ASN A 259 -13.16 -21.07 -0.78
CA ASN A 259 -14.28 -21.94 -0.43
C ASN A 259 -14.39 -23.01 -1.52
N GLY A 260 -14.12 -24.26 -1.18
CA GLY A 260 -14.22 -25.34 -2.13
C GLY A 260 -13.43 -26.58 -1.73
N GLY A 261 -13.94 -27.75 -2.12
CA GLY A 261 -13.49 -29.06 -1.63
C GLY A 261 -12.28 -29.66 -2.35
N ASN A 262 -11.67 -29.00 -3.34
CA ASN A 262 -10.57 -29.57 -4.10
C ASN A 262 -9.21 -29.32 -3.43
N ALA A 263 -8.31 -30.27 -3.55
CA ALA A 263 -6.94 -30.12 -3.10
C ALA A 263 -6.17 -29.18 -4.03
N LEU A 264 -5.77 -28.02 -3.55
CA LEU A 264 -5.10 -27.00 -4.33
C LEU A 264 -3.71 -26.69 -3.78
N ASN A 265 -2.84 -26.23 -4.67
CA ASN A 265 -1.60 -25.59 -4.32
C ASN A 265 -1.78 -24.07 -4.47
N LEU A 266 -1.86 -23.35 -3.36
CA LEU A 266 -1.99 -21.90 -3.33
C LEU A 266 -0.64 -21.30 -2.97
N ILE A 267 -0.14 -20.37 -3.79
CA ILE A 267 1.16 -19.75 -3.59
C ILE A 267 0.99 -18.23 -3.64
N PHE A 268 1.40 -17.57 -2.57
CA PHE A 268 1.43 -16.11 -2.47
C PHE A 268 2.89 -15.70 -2.26
N THR A 269 3.45 -14.99 -3.23
CA THR A 269 4.83 -14.49 -3.18
C THR A 269 4.80 -12.96 -3.27
N ASP A 270 5.45 -12.31 -2.32
CA ASP A 270 5.56 -10.83 -2.25
C ASP A 270 4.21 -10.10 -2.35
N CYS A 271 3.14 -10.71 -1.83
CA CYS A 271 1.79 -10.16 -1.85
C CYS A 271 1.54 -9.25 -0.66
N THR A 272 0.72 -8.21 -0.87
CA THR A 272 0.33 -7.27 0.18
C THR A 272 -1.17 -7.37 0.48
N PHE A 273 -1.50 -7.56 1.74
CA PHE A 273 -2.87 -7.52 2.28
C PHE A 273 -2.98 -6.27 3.15
N VAL A 274 -3.85 -5.34 2.78
CA VAL A 274 -3.85 -4.02 3.41
C VAL A 274 -5.24 -3.47 3.67
N ASP A 275 -5.42 -2.81 4.82
CA ASP A 275 -6.66 -2.16 5.29
C ASP A 275 -7.88 -3.08 5.32
N ILE A 276 -7.68 -4.34 5.67
CA ILE A 276 -8.74 -5.36 5.68
C ILE A 276 -9.40 -5.41 7.06
N ASP A 277 -10.70 -5.18 7.12
CA ASP A 277 -11.48 -5.13 8.37
C ASP A 277 -12.14 -6.45 8.76
N SER A 278 -11.93 -7.51 7.99
CA SER A 278 -12.24 -8.88 8.34
C SER A 278 -10.95 -9.70 8.45
N PHE A 279 -10.85 -10.80 7.75
CA PHE A 279 -9.62 -11.58 7.60
C PHE A 279 -8.88 -11.18 6.34
N ALA A 280 -7.57 -11.04 6.42
CA ALA A 280 -6.75 -10.88 5.22
C ALA A 280 -6.90 -12.10 4.30
N VAL A 281 -6.91 -13.28 4.89
CA VAL A 281 -7.08 -14.53 4.18
C VAL A 281 -8.04 -15.47 4.94
N ILE A 282 -8.99 -16.06 4.25
CA ILE A 282 -9.80 -17.18 4.75
C ILE A 282 -9.51 -18.39 3.89
N LEU A 283 -9.01 -19.42 4.52
CA LEU A 283 -8.82 -20.75 3.95
C LEU A 283 -9.89 -21.64 4.57
N GLN A 284 -10.96 -21.87 3.83
CA GLN A 284 -12.09 -22.69 4.28
C GLN A 284 -12.45 -23.66 3.16
N PRO A 285 -12.41 -24.97 3.40
CA PRO A 285 -13.02 -25.92 2.49
C PRO A 285 -14.53 -25.69 2.48
N GLY A 286 -15.18 -25.83 1.35
CA GLY A 286 -16.61 -25.56 1.23
C GLY A 286 -17.46 -26.37 2.21
N ASP A 287 -18.67 -25.87 2.50
CA ASP A 287 -19.71 -26.42 3.38
C ASP A 287 -20.24 -27.82 2.95
N GLY A 288 -19.41 -28.65 2.39
CA GLY A 288 -19.76 -30.06 2.18
C GLY A 288 -19.66 -30.77 3.51
N GLY A 289 -20.79 -31.14 4.08
CA GLY A 289 -20.87 -31.76 5.40
C GLY A 289 -19.86 -32.91 5.64
N ALA A 290 -19.73 -33.33 6.88
CA ALA A 290 -18.72 -34.25 7.43
C ALA A 290 -18.31 -35.46 6.56
N SER A 291 -19.18 -35.92 5.68
CA SER A 291 -18.91 -37.05 4.75
C SER A 291 -17.98 -36.69 3.58
N ALA A 292 -17.73 -35.39 3.31
CA ALA A 292 -16.90 -34.95 2.20
C ALA A 292 -15.42 -34.76 2.61
N LEU A 293 -15.11 -34.76 3.89
CA LEU A 293 -13.80 -34.43 4.44
C LEU A 293 -12.84 -35.64 4.42
N ALA A 294 -13.35 -36.83 4.61
CA ALA A 294 -12.56 -38.04 4.78
C ALA A 294 -11.70 -38.45 3.56
N ASP A 295 -12.05 -37.98 2.37
CA ASP A 295 -11.39 -38.33 1.10
C ASP A 295 -10.61 -37.18 0.45
N ARG A 296 -10.35 -36.08 1.17
CA ARG A 296 -9.65 -34.91 0.58
C ARG A 296 -8.17 -35.18 0.36
N ASN A 297 -7.73 -34.86 -0.84
CA ASN A 297 -6.31 -34.89 -1.18
C ASN A 297 -5.56 -33.79 -0.43
N ALA A 298 -4.24 -33.95 -0.27
CA ALA A 298 -3.40 -33.00 0.41
C ALA A 298 -3.35 -31.64 -0.31
N SER A 299 -3.60 -30.56 0.42
CA SER A 299 -3.46 -29.19 -0.06
C SER A 299 -2.19 -28.54 0.49
N THR A 300 -1.61 -27.63 -0.28
CA THR A 300 -0.50 -26.81 0.19
C THR A 300 -0.81 -25.32 0.01
N VAL A 301 -0.49 -24.52 1.03
CA VAL A 301 -0.62 -23.06 0.96
C VAL A 301 0.69 -22.45 1.41
N LEU A 302 1.25 -21.61 0.59
CA LEU A 302 2.51 -20.92 0.85
C LEU A 302 2.29 -19.41 0.81
N PHE A 303 2.72 -18.71 1.86
CA PHE A 303 2.94 -17.28 1.90
C PHE A 303 4.44 -17.04 2.07
N ASP A 304 5.09 -16.40 1.11
CA ASP A 304 6.52 -16.11 1.13
C ASP A 304 6.74 -14.62 0.83
N GLY A 305 7.38 -13.90 1.74
CA GLY A 305 7.65 -12.47 1.58
C GLY A 305 6.41 -11.57 1.63
N CYS A 306 5.28 -12.06 2.17
CA CYS A 306 4.02 -11.31 2.15
C CYS A 306 3.94 -10.27 3.28
N GLU A 307 3.15 -9.21 3.05
CA GLU A 307 2.90 -8.15 4.02
C GLU A 307 1.42 -8.09 4.39
N PHE A 308 1.13 -8.05 5.69
CA PHE A 308 -0.21 -7.89 6.26
C PHE A 308 -0.25 -6.59 7.04
N ILE A 309 -0.80 -5.54 6.41
CA ILE A 309 -0.71 -4.16 6.90
C ILE A 309 -2.09 -3.65 7.30
N ASN A 310 -2.22 -3.15 8.52
CA ASN A 310 -3.46 -2.54 9.02
C ASN A 310 -4.71 -3.44 8.85
N CYS A 311 -4.52 -4.75 8.84
CA CYS A 311 -5.61 -5.72 8.81
C CYS A 311 -6.14 -5.98 10.22
N ASN A 312 -7.43 -6.31 10.35
CA ASN A 312 -7.99 -6.73 11.63
C ASN A 312 -7.43 -8.10 12.03
N ARG A 313 -7.38 -9.03 11.08
CA ARG A 313 -6.92 -10.41 11.30
C ARG A 313 -6.08 -10.85 10.11
N GLY A 314 -5.13 -11.73 10.37
CA GLY A 314 -4.29 -12.31 9.33
C GLY A 314 -4.99 -13.48 8.62
N ILE A 315 -4.51 -14.68 8.84
CA ILE A 315 -4.90 -15.88 8.10
C ILE A 315 -5.82 -16.74 8.95
N HIS A 316 -7.03 -16.98 8.49
CA HIS A 316 -7.96 -17.95 9.08
C HIS A 316 -7.84 -19.30 8.36
N VAL A 317 -7.52 -20.33 9.10
CA VAL A 317 -7.49 -21.73 8.66
C VAL A 317 -8.64 -22.46 9.34
N SER A 318 -9.62 -22.90 8.55
CA SER A 318 -10.82 -23.57 9.05
C SER A 318 -11.05 -24.89 8.35
N ASP A 319 -11.31 -25.94 9.10
CA ASP A 319 -11.74 -27.28 8.62
C ASP A 319 -10.84 -27.87 7.52
N TRP A 320 -9.53 -27.81 7.70
CA TRP A 320 -8.57 -28.22 6.68
C TRP A 320 -7.80 -29.49 7.08
N GLU A 321 -8.28 -30.62 6.61
CA GLU A 321 -7.55 -31.87 6.66
C GLU A 321 -6.40 -31.93 5.65
N ASN A 322 -5.39 -32.72 5.95
CA ASN A 322 -4.25 -33.01 5.08
C ASN A 322 -3.56 -31.77 4.47
N THR A 323 -3.73 -30.62 5.12
CA THR A 323 -3.24 -29.35 4.59
C THR A 323 -1.97 -28.91 5.28
N THR A 324 -1.04 -28.42 4.48
CA THR A 324 0.15 -27.75 4.97
C THR A 324 0.08 -26.26 4.62
N VAL A 325 0.01 -25.42 5.65
CA VAL A 325 0.10 -23.96 5.51
C VAL A 325 1.49 -23.51 5.93
N THR A 326 2.22 -22.90 5.04
CA THR A 326 3.56 -22.35 5.30
C THR A 326 3.54 -20.85 5.13
N ILE A 327 3.94 -20.12 6.16
CA ILE A 327 4.06 -18.68 6.19
C ILE A 327 5.50 -18.37 6.57
N LYS A 328 6.23 -17.74 5.66
CA LYS A 328 7.65 -17.47 5.88
C LYS A 328 8.08 -16.11 5.33
N ASN A 329 9.12 -15.55 5.92
CA ASN A 329 9.73 -14.28 5.49
C ASN A 329 8.72 -13.12 5.40
N SER A 330 7.59 -13.22 6.08
CA SER A 330 6.44 -12.33 5.95
C SER A 330 6.35 -11.37 7.14
N THR A 331 5.71 -10.23 6.94
CA THR A 331 5.53 -9.19 7.96
C THR A 331 4.07 -9.02 8.33
N PHE A 332 3.79 -8.99 9.63
CA PHE A 332 2.47 -8.73 10.18
C PHE A 332 2.51 -7.42 10.98
N ALA A 333 1.85 -6.39 10.45
CA ALA A 333 1.60 -5.11 11.09
C ALA A 333 0.07 -4.91 11.22
N LEU A 334 -0.55 -5.75 12.05
CA LEU A 334 -2.00 -5.78 12.23
C LEU A 334 -2.47 -4.65 13.14
N LYS A 335 -3.76 -4.35 13.12
CA LYS A 335 -4.40 -3.49 14.12
C LYS A 335 -4.24 -4.08 15.51
N THR A 336 -4.29 -3.22 16.51
CA THR A 336 -4.25 -3.57 17.93
C THR A 336 -5.47 -3.03 18.66
N GLY A 337 -5.69 -3.45 19.91
CA GLY A 337 -6.78 -2.92 20.75
C GLY A 337 -8.06 -3.75 20.77
N ASN A 338 -8.18 -4.78 19.90
CA ASN A 338 -9.25 -5.76 19.99
C ASN A 338 -8.63 -7.16 20.16
N SER A 339 -9.14 -7.95 21.09
CA SER A 339 -8.65 -9.29 21.41
C SER A 339 -8.66 -10.26 20.21
N ALA A 340 -9.40 -9.94 19.14
CA ALA A 340 -9.50 -10.74 17.93
C ALA A 340 -8.36 -10.52 16.91
N TYR A 341 -7.50 -9.54 17.11
CA TYR A 341 -6.47 -9.20 16.11
C TYR A 341 -5.24 -10.09 16.24
N ASN A 342 -5.21 -11.16 15.44
CA ASN A 342 -4.20 -12.20 15.48
C ASN A 342 -3.65 -12.54 14.09
N CYS A 343 -2.41 -13.04 14.04
CA CYS A 343 -1.77 -13.39 12.76
C CYS A 343 -2.40 -14.64 12.14
N ILE A 344 -2.69 -15.66 12.95
CA ILE A 344 -3.29 -16.91 12.52
C ILE A 344 -4.46 -17.25 13.43
N GLN A 345 -5.60 -17.54 12.84
CA GLN A 345 -6.74 -18.15 13.54
C GLN A 345 -6.91 -19.59 13.05
N ILE A 346 -7.03 -20.53 13.96
CA ILE A 346 -7.31 -21.92 13.67
C ILE A 346 -8.71 -22.23 14.20
N SER A 347 -9.58 -22.75 13.36
CA SER A 347 -10.94 -23.17 13.72
C SER A 347 -11.23 -24.55 13.17
N CYS A 348 -12.02 -25.31 13.89
CA CYS A 348 -12.62 -26.54 13.43
C CYS A 348 -14.09 -26.57 13.83
N TYR A 349 -14.97 -26.78 12.89
CA TYR A 349 -16.42 -26.77 13.15
C TYR A 349 -17.00 -28.17 13.30
N GLU A 350 -16.32 -29.21 12.86
CA GLU A 350 -16.94 -30.55 12.73
C GLU A 350 -16.34 -31.61 13.63
N SER A 351 -15.03 -31.86 13.64
CA SER A 351 -14.44 -32.88 14.53
C SER A 351 -12.97 -32.64 14.84
N ASN A 352 -12.52 -33.23 15.98
CA ASN A 352 -11.10 -33.16 16.38
C ASN A 352 -10.18 -33.98 15.47
N GLU A 353 -10.71 -34.94 14.73
CA GLU A 353 -9.92 -35.81 13.84
C GLU A 353 -9.38 -35.03 12.66
N GLU A 354 -10.08 -33.99 12.22
CA GLU A 354 -9.70 -33.14 11.08
C GLU A 354 -8.47 -32.28 11.36
N LEU A 355 -8.33 -31.77 12.57
CA LEU A 355 -7.13 -31.03 12.97
C LEU A 355 -5.89 -31.91 13.09
N ALA A 356 -6.05 -33.22 13.12
CA ALA A 356 -4.95 -34.15 13.32
C ALA A 356 -3.91 -34.13 12.19
N THR A 357 -4.30 -33.69 11.02
CA THR A 357 -3.45 -33.71 9.82
C THR A 357 -3.03 -32.31 9.35
N LEU A 358 -3.51 -31.23 9.99
CA LEU A 358 -3.10 -29.86 9.70
C LEU A 358 -1.65 -29.62 10.12
N LYS A 359 -0.86 -29.04 9.21
CA LYS A 359 0.51 -28.58 9.49
C LYS A 359 0.61 -27.09 9.25
N VAL A 360 1.02 -26.34 10.27
CA VAL A 360 1.27 -24.91 10.15
C VAL A 360 2.74 -24.63 10.43
N ASN A 361 3.43 -24.12 9.42
CA ASN A 361 4.81 -23.62 9.55
C ASN A 361 4.80 -22.10 9.50
N PHE A 362 5.19 -21.45 10.57
CA PHE A 362 5.30 -20.00 10.69
C PHE A 362 6.75 -19.66 11.02
N THR A 363 7.55 -19.34 9.98
CA THR A 363 9.00 -19.31 10.12
C THR A 363 9.62 -18.04 9.54
N ASN A 364 10.60 -17.49 10.24
CA ASN A 364 11.34 -16.27 9.82
C ASN A 364 10.44 -15.06 9.53
N ASN A 365 9.31 -14.95 10.23
CA ASN A 365 8.40 -13.83 10.07
C ASN A 365 8.70 -12.72 11.08
N THR A 366 8.26 -11.50 10.75
CA THR A 366 8.28 -10.36 11.66
C THR A 366 6.86 -10.00 12.04
N VAL A 367 6.54 -10.02 13.34
CA VAL A 367 5.27 -9.53 13.86
C VAL A 367 5.52 -8.18 14.52
N ALA A 368 5.30 -7.11 13.74
CA ALA A 368 5.51 -5.74 14.17
C ALA A 368 4.38 -5.23 15.07
N SER A 369 3.14 -5.69 14.84
CA SER A 369 2.01 -5.45 15.72
C SER A 369 0.91 -6.51 15.52
N ALA A 370 0.38 -7.00 16.61
CA ALA A 370 -0.81 -7.85 16.71
C ALA A 370 -1.17 -8.00 18.20
N ASN A 371 -2.37 -8.42 18.54
CA ASN A 371 -2.68 -8.80 19.91
C ASN A 371 -2.17 -10.21 20.26
N GLY A 372 -2.05 -11.05 19.24
CA GLY A 372 -1.47 -12.38 19.40
C GLY A 372 -1.08 -13.00 18.07
N VAL A 373 -0.20 -14.01 18.13
CA VAL A 373 0.24 -14.70 16.93
C VAL A 373 -0.79 -15.74 16.52
N VAL A 374 -1.19 -16.62 17.41
CA VAL A 374 -2.17 -17.68 17.15
C VAL A 374 -3.41 -17.52 18.02
N TYR A 375 -4.56 -17.71 17.43
CA TYR A 375 -5.83 -17.80 18.11
C TYR A 375 -6.54 -19.09 17.74
N PHE A 376 -6.97 -19.84 18.74
CA PHE A 376 -7.82 -21.02 18.58
C PHE A 376 -9.27 -20.61 18.81
N HIS A 377 -10.11 -20.72 17.78
CA HIS A 377 -11.46 -20.22 17.81
C HIS A 377 -12.39 -21.11 18.64
N ASP A 378 -13.35 -20.51 19.37
CA ASP A 378 -14.28 -21.17 20.30
C ASP A 378 -15.51 -21.81 19.65
N SER A 379 -15.68 -21.66 18.32
CA SER A 379 -16.72 -22.38 17.56
C SER A 379 -16.46 -23.87 17.42
N MET A 380 -15.31 -24.29 17.88
CA MET A 380 -14.99 -25.67 18.07
C MET A 380 -15.97 -26.27 19.07
N THR A 381 -17.04 -26.94 18.60
CA THR A 381 -18.10 -27.53 19.44
C THR A 381 -17.66 -28.89 20.00
N GLY A 382 -17.44 -28.93 21.30
CA GLY A 382 -17.11 -30.13 22.03
C GLY A 382 -15.92 -29.94 22.98
N PRO A 383 -15.69 -30.83 23.92
CA PRO A 383 -14.53 -30.82 24.78
C PRO A 383 -13.31 -31.09 23.91
N GLN A 384 -12.74 -30.05 23.38
CA GLN A 384 -11.60 -30.14 22.52
C GLN A 384 -10.37 -30.27 23.38
N ASP A 385 -9.95 -31.46 23.44
CA ASP A 385 -8.69 -31.78 24.04
C ASP A 385 -7.58 -31.44 23.03
N LEU A 386 -6.80 -30.41 23.30
CA LEU A 386 -5.54 -30.19 22.58
C LEU A 386 -4.61 -31.38 22.68
N ASN A 387 -4.81 -32.28 23.66
CA ASN A 387 -4.16 -33.58 23.66
C ASN A 387 -4.55 -34.42 22.45
N ASN A 388 -5.66 -34.11 21.78
CA ASN A 388 -6.10 -34.72 20.54
C ASN A 388 -5.69 -33.92 19.30
N PHE A 389 -5.14 -32.70 19.43
CA PHE A 389 -4.53 -32.02 18.33
C PHE A 389 -3.25 -32.73 17.90
N LYS A 390 -3.36 -33.56 16.88
CA LYS A 390 -2.23 -34.32 16.30
C LYS A 390 -1.56 -33.56 15.17
N GLY A 391 -2.02 -32.37 14.87
CA GLY A 391 -1.41 -31.48 13.90
C GLY A 391 -0.02 -31.05 14.32
N THR A 392 0.68 -30.41 13.40
CA THR A 392 2.03 -29.89 13.65
C THR A 392 2.01 -28.36 13.58
N LEU A 393 2.48 -27.72 14.64
CA LEU A 393 2.73 -26.29 14.68
C LEU A 393 4.25 -26.08 14.79
N ASN A 394 4.85 -25.51 13.75
CA ASN A 394 6.28 -25.19 13.73
C ASN A 394 6.46 -23.66 13.63
N PHE A 395 6.93 -23.06 14.71
CA PHE A 395 7.17 -21.63 14.82
C PHE A 395 8.63 -21.40 15.15
N SER A 396 9.45 -21.01 14.18
CA SER A 396 10.89 -20.85 14.37
C SER A 396 11.43 -19.65 13.62
N GLY A 397 12.46 -18.99 14.18
CA GLY A 397 13.16 -17.88 13.55
C GLY A 397 12.34 -16.58 13.45
N ASN A 398 11.22 -16.48 14.15
CA ASN A 398 10.36 -15.30 14.10
C ASN A 398 10.81 -14.21 15.05
N THR A 399 10.53 -12.96 14.66
CA THR A 399 10.76 -11.76 15.49
C THR A 399 9.41 -11.17 15.90
N TYR A 400 9.25 -10.90 17.18
CA TYR A 400 8.02 -10.36 17.76
C TYR A 400 8.31 -9.01 18.41
N ALA A 401 7.48 -8.00 18.11
CA ALA A 401 7.55 -6.72 18.80
C ALA A 401 7.14 -6.86 20.27
N GLU A 402 7.55 -5.91 21.09
CA GLU A 402 7.16 -5.84 22.50
C GLU A 402 5.63 -5.76 22.63
N GLY A 403 5.06 -6.56 23.53
CA GLY A 403 3.62 -6.62 23.78
C GLY A 403 2.83 -7.57 22.88
N VAL A 404 3.46 -8.20 21.88
CA VAL A 404 2.80 -9.25 21.08
C VAL A 404 2.79 -10.57 21.85
N SER A 405 1.60 -11.06 22.16
CA SER A 405 1.41 -12.37 22.81
C SER A 405 1.64 -13.50 21.80
N LYS A 406 2.22 -14.62 22.24
CA LYS A 406 2.34 -15.81 21.35
C LYS A 406 0.99 -16.42 21.06
N ILE A 407 0.13 -16.50 22.06
CA ILE A 407 -1.27 -16.90 21.93
C ILE A 407 -2.13 -15.68 22.22
N ALA A 408 -3.09 -15.43 21.37
CA ALA A 408 -4.07 -14.36 21.60
C ALA A 408 -4.89 -14.71 22.82
N ASP A 409 -4.65 -14.03 23.93
CA ASP A 409 -5.49 -14.12 25.12
C ASP A 409 -6.82 -13.43 24.82
N ARG A 410 -7.86 -14.22 24.63
CA ARG A 410 -9.21 -13.70 24.69
C ARG A 410 -9.76 -13.96 26.09
N ASN A 411 -10.13 -12.91 26.78
CA ASN A 411 -11.01 -12.95 27.94
C ASN A 411 -12.37 -13.66 27.64
N GLU A 412 -12.51 -14.21 26.45
CA GLU A 412 -13.72 -14.78 25.88
C GLU A 412 -13.73 -16.28 25.82
N TYR A 413 -12.63 -16.96 26.17
CA TYR A 413 -12.69 -18.41 26.30
C TYR A 413 -13.72 -18.77 27.35
N LYS A 414 -14.84 -19.35 26.89
CA LYS A 414 -15.99 -19.74 27.73
C LYS A 414 -15.75 -21.10 28.37
N GLU A 415 -16.51 -21.37 29.43
CA GLU A 415 -16.52 -22.69 30.05
C GLU A 415 -16.79 -23.77 28.99
N GLY A 416 -15.92 -24.78 28.94
CA GLY A 416 -15.91 -25.80 27.90
C GLY A 416 -14.84 -25.61 26.82
N HIS A 417 -14.29 -24.43 26.66
CA HIS A 417 -13.15 -24.22 25.78
C HIS A 417 -11.85 -24.72 26.44
N LEU A 418 -11.00 -25.37 25.67
CA LEU A 418 -9.75 -25.96 26.17
C LEU A 418 -8.84 -24.98 26.92
N LEU A 419 -8.75 -23.75 26.42
CA LEU A 419 -7.91 -22.71 27.02
C LEU A 419 -8.59 -21.95 28.16
N TYR A 420 -9.89 -22.26 28.44
CA TYR A 420 -10.62 -21.59 29.52
C TYR A 420 -10.00 -21.91 30.88
N LYS A 421 -9.37 -20.91 31.48
CA LYS A 421 -8.68 -21.04 32.77
C LYS A 421 -7.68 -22.20 32.87
N ASN A 422 -7.17 -22.66 31.75
CA ASN A 422 -6.21 -23.76 31.67
C ASN A 422 -4.79 -23.25 31.39
N ALA A 423 -4.10 -22.86 32.46
CA ALA A 423 -2.76 -22.33 32.37
C ALA A 423 -1.72 -23.33 31.82
N ASP A 424 -1.93 -24.62 32.07
CA ASP A 424 -1.00 -25.66 31.58
C ASP A 424 -1.14 -25.86 30.07
N ALA A 425 -2.36 -25.82 29.53
CA ALA A 425 -2.58 -25.90 28.08
C ALA A 425 -2.05 -24.64 27.37
N MET A 426 -2.28 -23.46 27.95
CA MET A 426 -1.71 -22.19 27.42
C MET A 426 -0.18 -22.28 27.37
N LYS A 427 0.45 -22.72 28.44
CA LYS A 427 1.89 -22.87 28.51
C LYS A 427 2.43 -23.92 27.51
N ALA A 428 1.76 -25.05 27.36
CA ALA A 428 2.15 -26.06 26.38
C ALA A 428 2.10 -25.52 24.94
N LEU A 429 1.10 -24.71 24.62
CA LEU A 429 1.01 -24.05 23.29
C LEU A 429 2.06 -22.97 23.13
N GLU A 430 2.35 -22.19 24.16
CA GLU A 430 3.42 -21.18 24.13
C GLU A 430 4.81 -21.80 23.91
N GLU A 431 5.02 -23.02 24.41
CA GLU A 431 6.26 -23.76 24.19
C GLU A 431 6.41 -24.26 22.74
N LEU A 432 5.30 -24.48 22.04
CA LEU A 432 5.30 -24.83 20.62
C LEU A 432 5.63 -23.60 19.73
N ILE A 433 5.31 -22.40 20.21
CA ILE A 433 5.56 -21.14 19.50
C ILE A 433 6.93 -20.60 19.97
N LYS A 434 8.00 -21.17 19.47
CA LYS A 434 9.37 -20.74 19.80
C LYS A 434 9.93 -19.76 18.82
#